data_6dbb83377172e14e4bbbb44daa405cbb
#
_entry.id   6dbb83377172e14e4bbbb44daa405cbb
#
_cell.length_a   1.000
_cell.length_b   1.000
_cell.length_c   1.000
_cell.angle_alpha   90.00
_cell.angle_beta   90.00
_cell.angle_gamma   90.00
#
_symmetry.space_group_name_H-M   'P 1'
#
loop_
_entity.id
_entity.type
_entity.pdbx_description
1 polymer ?
#
loop_
_entity_poly.entity_id
_entity_poly.type
_entity_poly.pdbx_seq_one_letter_code
_entity_poly.pdbx_strand_id
1 'polypeptide(L)'
;MLKHNTYFDGKVQSVGFERNGRKATVGVIAPGEFHFGTDAAERMTVTSGELHAKLAGGTWVVYPAGTAFEVPAKSGFDVKAIAPAAYLCEFL
;
A
#
# COMPACT_ATOMS: atom_id res chain seq x y z
N MET A 1 -8.98 -15.12 9.46
CA MET A 1 -10.08 -14.18 9.75
C MET A 1 -9.85 -12.88 9.01
N LEU A 2 -10.91 -12.33 8.45
CA LEU A 2 -10.81 -11.07 7.70
C LEU A 2 -10.95 -9.90 8.66
N LYS A 3 -10.16 -8.84 8.42
CA LYS A 3 -10.21 -7.64 9.24
C LYS A 3 -10.26 -6.40 8.36
N HIS A 4 -11.32 -5.61 8.52
CA HIS A 4 -11.46 -4.33 7.82
C HIS A 4 -10.68 -3.24 8.56
N ASN A 5 -9.88 -2.50 7.82
CA ASN A 5 -9.15 -1.34 8.32
C ASN A 5 -9.53 -0.11 7.51
N THR A 6 -9.62 1.03 8.19
CA THR A 6 -9.92 2.29 7.55
C THR A 6 -8.99 3.37 8.10
N TYR A 7 -8.46 4.21 7.20
CA TYR A 7 -7.51 5.25 7.53
C TYR A 7 -7.87 6.54 6.80
N PHE A 8 -7.40 7.68 7.31
CA PHE A 8 -7.56 8.98 6.64
C PHE A 8 -9.02 9.29 6.31
N ASP A 9 -9.90 9.14 7.32
CA ASP A 9 -11.35 9.40 7.18
C ASP A 9 -12.00 8.57 6.06
N GLY A 10 -11.56 7.31 5.93
CA GLY A 10 -12.12 6.39 4.95
C GLY A 10 -11.54 6.47 3.55
N LYS A 11 -10.56 7.36 3.34
CA LYS A 11 -9.93 7.50 2.01
C LYS A 11 -9.00 6.37 1.66
N VAL A 12 -8.54 5.63 2.66
CA VAL A 12 -7.77 4.39 2.47
C VAL A 12 -8.47 3.31 3.27
N GLN A 13 -8.85 2.23 2.61
CA GLN A 13 -9.51 1.10 3.26
C GLN A 13 -8.86 -0.19 2.80
N SER A 14 -8.71 -1.14 3.72
CA SER A 14 -8.12 -2.44 3.40
C SER A 14 -8.80 -3.55 4.17
N VAL A 15 -8.65 -4.77 3.67
CA VAL A 15 -9.07 -5.98 4.37
C VAL A 15 -7.84 -6.85 4.59
N GLY A 16 -7.58 -7.15 5.86
CA GLY A 16 -6.49 -8.02 6.26
C GLY A 16 -6.89 -9.48 6.18
N PHE A 17 -5.96 -10.33 5.78
CA PHE A 17 -6.17 -11.78 5.70
C PHE A 17 -4.83 -12.50 5.84
N GLU A 18 -4.90 -13.82 5.99
CA GLU A 18 -3.71 -14.66 5.99
C GLU A 18 -3.76 -15.62 4.83
N ARG A 19 -2.60 -15.87 4.24
CA ARG A 19 -2.44 -16.85 3.17
C ARG A 19 -1.10 -17.52 3.33
N ASN A 20 -1.11 -18.88 3.41
CA ASN A 20 0.10 -19.67 3.57
C ASN A 20 0.93 -19.24 4.80
N GLY A 21 0.23 -18.91 5.90
CA GLY A 21 0.87 -18.50 7.15
C GLY A 21 1.40 -17.07 7.15
N ARG A 22 1.15 -16.29 6.11
CA ARG A 22 1.60 -14.90 6.01
C ARG A 22 0.43 -13.94 6.01
N LYS A 23 0.61 -12.81 6.69
CA LYS A 23 -0.39 -11.75 6.70
C LYS A 23 -0.27 -10.89 5.45
N ALA A 24 -1.42 -10.45 4.95
CA ALA A 24 -1.50 -9.55 3.82
C ALA A 24 -2.75 -8.68 3.95
N THR A 25 -2.79 -7.60 3.18
CA THR A 25 -3.99 -6.77 3.06
C THR A 25 -4.26 -6.48 1.59
N VAL A 26 -5.54 -6.40 1.24
CA VAL A 26 -5.99 -5.86 -0.05
C VAL A 26 -6.69 -4.55 0.24
N GLY A 27 -6.30 -3.49 -0.46
CA GLY A 27 -6.84 -2.17 -0.15
C GLY A 27 -7.13 -1.33 -1.37
N VAL A 28 -7.83 -0.24 -1.11
CA VAL A 28 -8.16 0.78 -2.11
C VAL A 28 -7.78 2.13 -1.54
N ILE A 29 -7.12 2.95 -2.36
CA ILE A 29 -6.70 4.30 -2.02
C ILE A 29 -7.50 5.27 -2.88
N ALA A 30 -8.22 6.18 -2.23
CA ALA A 30 -8.93 7.27 -2.90
C ALA A 30 -7.92 8.32 -3.40
N PRO A 31 -8.33 9.20 -4.34
CA PRO A 31 -7.44 10.28 -4.78
C PRO A 31 -6.93 11.11 -3.60
N GLY A 32 -5.63 11.40 -3.61
CA GLY A 32 -4.97 12.17 -2.56
C GLY A 32 -3.55 11.71 -2.34
N GLU A 33 -2.91 12.31 -1.36
CA GLU A 33 -1.55 11.96 -0.94
C GLU A 33 -1.56 11.55 0.52
N PHE A 34 -0.91 10.42 0.84
CA PHE A 34 -0.94 9.83 2.17
C PHE A 34 0.45 9.32 2.56
N HIS A 35 0.71 9.28 3.86
CA HIS A 35 1.96 8.72 4.40
C HIS A 35 1.65 7.44 5.15
N PHE A 36 2.36 6.37 4.83
CA PHE A 36 2.27 5.08 5.51
C PHE A 36 3.57 4.76 6.23
N GLY A 37 3.45 4.34 7.49
CA GLY A 37 4.58 3.80 8.24
C GLY A 37 4.61 2.29 8.17
N THR A 38 5.79 1.71 8.37
CA THR A 38 5.96 0.25 8.38
C THR A 38 6.57 -0.22 9.70
N ASP A 39 6.02 -1.30 10.25
CA ASP A 39 6.65 -2.05 11.34
C ASP A 39 7.51 -3.17 10.76
N ALA A 40 6.90 -4.01 9.93
CA ALA A 40 7.59 -5.05 9.18
C ALA A 40 7.85 -4.57 7.74
N ALA A 41 8.80 -5.20 7.07
CA ALA A 41 8.99 -4.95 5.64
C ALA A 41 7.75 -5.37 4.87
N GLU A 42 7.47 -4.68 3.76
CA GLU A 42 6.26 -4.89 2.97
C GLU A 42 6.58 -4.92 1.48
N ARG A 43 5.81 -5.71 0.74
CA ARG A 43 5.76 -5.60 -0.72
C ARG A 43 4.38 -5.09 -1.11
N MET A 44 4.35 -3.97 -1.81
CA MET A 44 3.13 -3.36 -2.33
C MET A 44 3.03 -3.66 -3.82
N THR A 45 1.99 -4.37 -4.22
CA THR A 45 1.70 -4.65 -5.63
C THR A 45 0.46 -3.87 -6.04
N VAL A 46 0.57 -3.06 -7.10
CA VAL A 46 -0.59 -2.34 -7.63
C VAL A 46 -1.41 -3.32 -8.45
N THR A 47 -2.68 -3.49 -8.09
CA THR A 47 -3.57 -4.45 -8.76
C THR A 47 -4.53 -3.76 -9.74
N SER A 48 -4.84 -2.50 -9.53
CA SER A 48 -5.71 -1.73 -10.42
C SER A 48 -5.35 -0.25 -10.33
N GLY A 49 -5.37 0.44 -11.46
CA GLY A 49 -4.99 1.84 -11.54
C GLY A 49 -3.48 2.03 -11.48
N GLU A 50 -3.03 3.13 -10.87
CA GLU A 50 -1.61 3.36 -10.65
C GLU A 50 -1.41 4.13 -9.35
N LEU A 51 -0.26 3.91 -8.71
CA LEU A 51 0.17 4.64 -7.53
C LEU A 51 1.49 5.34 -7.82
N HIS A 52 1.63 6.54 -7.27
CA HIS A 52 2.92 7.20 -7.19
C HIS A 52 3.45 6.98 -5.79
N ALA A 53 4.67 6.53 -5.64
CA ALA A 53 5.26 6.27 -4.33
C ALA A 53 6.62 6.93 -4.22
N LYS A 54 6.91 7.41 -3.00
CA LYS A 54 8.19 8.00 -2.65
C LYS A 54 8.67 7.33 -1.38
N LEU A 55 9.69 6.52 -1.50
CA LEU A 55 10.31 5.85 -0.36
C LEU A 55 11.24 6.83 0.37
N ALA A 56 11.57 6.52 1.63
CA ALA A 56 12.46 7.37 2.43
C ALA A 56 13.79 7.60 1.70
N GLY A 57 14.17 8.87 1.55
CA GLY A 57 15.38 9.26 0.84
C GLY A 57 15.31 9.15 -0.68
N GLY A 58 14.16 8.78 -1.23
CA GLY A 58 13.98 8.59 -2.67
C GLY A 58 13.22 9.73 -3.35
N THR A 59 12.82 9.48 -4.58
CA THR A 59 12.01 10.38 -5.39
C THR A 59 10.69 9.70 -5.75
N TRP A 60 9.73 10.48 -6.25
CA TRP A 60 8.47 9.94 -6.72
C TRP A 60 8.66 9.01 -7.92
N VAL A 61 8.09 7.81 -7.83
CA VAL A 61 8.11 6.82 -8.91
C VAL A 61 6.67 6.39 -9.17
N VAL A 62 6.31 6.24 -10.45
CA VAL A 62 4.97 5.80 -10.85
C VAL A 62 4.96 4.28 -10.98
N TYR A 63 4.01 3.65 -10.31
CA TYR A 63 3.80 2.20 -10.34
C TYR A 63 2.43 1.89 -10.94
N PRO A 64 2.38 1.50 -12.22
CA PRO A 64 1.12 1.09 -12.83
C PRO A 64 0.70 -0.30 -12.35
N ALA A 65 -0.52 -0.69 -12.67
CA ALA A 65 -1.03 -2.01 -12.32
C ALA A 65 -0.09 -3.11 -12.83
N GLY A 66 0.13 -4.12 -11.99
CA GLY A 66 1.04 -5.22 -12.29
C GLY A 66 2.47 -4.99 -11.82
N THR A 67 2.80 -3.81 -11.30
CA THR A 67 4.13 -3.54 -10.75
C THR A 67 4.11 -3.51 -9.23
N ALA A 68 5.28 -3.65 -8.63
CA ALA A 68 5.41 -3.73 -7.17
C ALA A 68 6.64 -2.97 -6.69
N PHE A 69 6.62 -2.58 -5.42
CA PHE A 69 7.78 -2.04 -4.74
C PHE A 69 7.84 -2.57 -3.32
N GLU A 70 9.04 -2.58 -2.74
CA GLU A 70 9.26 -3.06 -1.39
C GLU A 70 9.70 -1.91 -0.49
N VAL A 71 9.21 -1.95 0.76
CA VAL A 71 9.53 -0.96 1.77
C VAL A 71 10.16 -1.68 2.95
N PRO A 72 11.32 -1.21 3.47
CA PRO A 72 11.95 -1.86 4.59
C PRO A 72 11.14 -1.72 5.88
N ALA A 73 11.45 -2.59 6.86
CA ALA A 73 10.85 -2.51 8.18
C ALA A 73 11.24 -1.19 8.87
N LYS A 74 10.38 -0.73 9.78
CA LYS A 74 10.59 0.45 10.62
C LYS A 74 10.95 1.68 9.80
N SER A 75 10.23 1.88 8.71
CA SER A 75 10.42 2.97 7.78
C SER A 75 9.06 3.59 7.43
N GLY A 76 8.97 4.23 6.28
CA GLY A 76 7.73 4.80 5.80
C GLY A 76 7.87 5.20 4.34
N PHE A 77 6.75 5.53 3.73
CA PHE A 77 6.72 6.00 2.36
C PHE A 77 5.49 6.88 2.14
N ASP A 78 5.62 7.78 1.18
CA ASP A 78 4.49 8.58 0.74
C ASP A 78 3.89 7.94 -0.49
N VAL A 79 2.57 7.97 -0.59
CA VAL A 79 1.84 7.43 -1.72
C VAL A 79 0.83 8.45 -2.18
N LYS A 80 0.66 8.54 -3.50
CA LYS A 80 -0.29 9.46 -4.12
C LYS A 80 -1.07 8.73 -5.18
N ALA A 81 -2.39 8.94 -5.21
CA ALA A 81 -3.28 8.44 -6.24
C ALA A 81 -4.01 9.63 -6.87
N ILE A 82 -4.08 9.67 -8.20
CA ILE A 82 -4.82 10.71 -8.93
C ILE A 82 -6.26 10.24 -9.14
N ALA A 83 -6.44 8.93 -9.31
CA ALA A 83 -7.73 8.25 -9.38
C ALA A 83 -7.70 7.09 -8.40
N PRO A 84 -8.85 6.50 -8.01
CA PRO A 84 -8.84 5.37 -7.09
C PRO A 84 -7.95 4.24 -7.60
N ALA A 85 -7.13 3.68 -6.71
CA ALA A 85 -6.22 2.59 -7.05
C ALA A 85 -6.30 1.49 -6.01
N ALA A 86 -6.10 0.24 -6.44
CA ALA A 86 -6.13 -0.91 -5.56
C ALA A 86 -4.75 -1.55 -5.47
N TYR A 87 -4.48 -2.15 -4.32
CA TYR A 87 -3.17 -2.74 -4.04
C TYR A 87 -3.29 -4.01 -3.22
N LEU A 88 -2.28 -4.86 -3.34
CA LEU A 88 -2.02 -5.98 -2.42
C LEU A 88 -0.77 -5.64 -1.64
N CYS A 89 -0.86 -5.66 -0.31
CA CYS A 89 0.28 -5.47 0.57
C CYS A 89 0.61 -6.79 1.25
N GLU A 90 1.81 -7.29 1.04
CA GLU A 90 2.29 -8.52 1.66
C GLU A 90 3.35 -8.16 2.69
N PHE A 91 3.19 -8.68 3.91
CA PHE A 91 4.18 -8.47 4.97
C PHE A 91 5.28 -9.52 4.84
N LEU A 92 6.51 -9.06 4.72
CA LEU A 92 7.67 -9.91 4.45
C LEU A 92 8.37 -10.38 5.73
#